data_87092adab04df6f793b3df2a00a0c487
#
_entry.id   87092adab04df6f793b3df2a00a0c487
#
_cell.length_a   1.000
_cell.length_b   1.000
_cell.length_c   1.000
_cell.angle_alpha   90.00
_cell.angle_beta   90.00
_cell.angle_gamma   90.00
#
_symmetry.space_group_name_H-M   'P 1'
#
loop_
_entity.id
_entity.type
_entity.pdbx_description
1 polymer ?
#
loop_
_entity_poly.entity_id
_entity_poly.type
_entity_poly.pdbx_seq_one_letter_code
_entity_poly.pdbx_strand_id
1 'polypeptide(L)'
;QGTSVAAARRLSDFTMPRDVSAYASDNAAKLAAIQALYAAQSGRPGRWRELGDSGSATFRCMDVFPAASRLYLSDRASWSAGYDTMALGTGRDLREVAKAIYARESGDQRVQAFTFRVDNGGYDTHSDQGGADPAGQHWTLHAEVGAALKHFFDDLADMGGGLDQRVTVVAWSEFSRRVRQNDSGTDHGSQGPMFVVGGGVNGGIYGNHPNIAASDLGSDGNTRYRQGAHDFRSTDVRDVFGTVLVRWLGIPESEVLDPVSGLLRLDDGAADTRWTAADFDLRRGADGATLFRA
;
A
#
# COMPACT_ATOMS: atom_id res chain seq x y z
N GLN A 1 0.19 -21.03 5.47
CA GLN A 1 0.50 -20.98 4.02
C GLN A 1 1.29 -19.71 3.78
N GLY A 2 2.56 -19.83 3.34
CA GLY A 2 3.40 -18.68 3.04
C GLY A 2 2.84 -17.88 1.87
N THR A 3 2.83 -16.55 2.00
CA THR A 3 2.40 -15.64 0.94
C THR A 3 3.53 -15.50 -0.08
N SER A 4 3.31 -15.90 -1.32
CA SER A 4 4.26 -15.65 -2.40
C SER A 4 4.10 -14.21 -2.87
N VAL A 5 5.18 -13.44 -2.86
CA VAL A 5 5.20 -12.05 -3.33
C VAL A 5 5.92 -11.97 -4.67
N ALA A 6 5.25 -11.44 -5.68
CA ALA A 6 5.87 -11.06 -6.94
C ALA A 6 5.82 -9.54 -7.08
N ALA A 7 6.91 -8.91 -7.43
CA ALA A 7 7.00 -7.48 -7.61
C ALA A 7 7.28 -7.12 -9.06
N ALA A 8 6.49 -6.21 -9.62
CA ALA A 8 6.73 -5.62 -10.92
C ALA A 8 6.25 -4.17 -10.91
N ARG A 9 6.96 -3.28 -11.58
CA ARG A 9 6.55 -1.89 -11.70
C ARG A 9 5.44 -1.69 -12.73
N ARG A 10 5.45 -2.48 -13.79
CA ARG A 10 4.38 -2.53 -14.80
C ARG A 10 4.04 -3.96 -15.10
N LEU A 11 2.76 -4.26 -15.21
CA LEU A 11 2.32 -5.61 -15.54
C LEU A 11 2.79 -6.06 -16.93
N SER A 12 2.92 -5.13 -17.88
CA SER A 12 3.46 -5.40 -19.22
C SER A 12 4.93 -5.80 -19.23
N ASP A 13 5.69 -5.31 -18.24
CA ASP A 13 7.15 -5.50 -18.16
C ASP A 13 7.52 -6.73 -17.34
N PHE A 14 6.52 -7.45 -16.82
CA PHE A 14 6.72 -8.66 -16.04
C PHE A 14 7.13 -9.82 -16.95
N THR A 15 8.27 -9.66 -17.60
CA THR A 15 8.85 -10.64 -18.54
C THR A 15 10.30 -10.91 -18.14
N MET A 16 10.78 -12.12 -18.45
CA MET A 16 12.22 -12.38 -18.35
C MET A 16 12.95 -11.55 -19.39
N PRO A 17 14.10 -10.94 -19.03
CA PRO A 17 14.98 -10.37 -20.02
C PRO A 17 15.31 -11.43 -21.07
N ARG A 18 14.90 -11.18 -22.31
CA ARG A 18 15.25 -12.07 -23.43
C ARG A 18 16.62 -11.67 -23.92
N ASP A 19 17.50 -12.63 -24.01
CA ASP A 19 18.71 -12.46 -24.77
C ASP A 19 18.32 -12.26 -26.25
N VAL A 20 18.54 -11.07 -26.77
CA VAL A 20 18.27 -10.72 -28.18
C VAL A 20 19.37 -11.20 -29.13
N SER A 21 20.35 -11.95 -28.59
CA SER A 21 21.47 -12.51 -29.36
C SER A 21 21.08 -13.75 -30.17
N ALA A 22 22.04 -14.27 -30.96
CA ALA A 22 21.92 -15.46 -31.77
C ALA A 22 21.52 -16.74 -30.98
N TYR A 23 21.49 -16.69 -29.65
CA TYR A 23 21.14 -17.79 -28.74
C TYR A 23 19.70 -17.71 -28.21
N ALA A 24 18.81 -17.05 -28.90
CA ALA A 24 17.41 -16.92 -28.47
C ALA A 24 16.70 -18.29 -28.32
N SER A 25 17.13 -19.31 -29.06
CA SER A 25 16.65 -20.69 -28.89
C SER A 25 16.93 -21.29 -27.52
N ASP A 26 18.00 -20.83 -26.84
CA ASP A 26 18.38 -21.34 -25.52
C ASP A 26 17.54 -20.72 -24.39
N ASN A 27 16.84 -19.63 -24.67
CA ASN A 27 16.04 -18.97 -23.66
C ASN A 27 14.90 -19.85 -23.12
N ALA A 28 14.29 -20.66 -23.99
CA ALA A 28 13.23 -21.58 -23.57
C ALA A 28 13.80 -22.68 -22.64
N ALA A 29 14.97 -23.21 -22.97
CA ALA A 29 15.63 -24.22 -22.16
C ALA A 29 16.11 -23.66 -20.82
N LYS A 30 16.67 -22.44 -20.80
CA LYS A 30 17.06 -21.74 -19.57
C LYS A 30 15.87 -21.47 -18.68
N LEU A 31 14.77 -20.98 -19.27
CA LEU A 31 13.52 -20.72 -18.56
C LEU A 31 12.97 -22.01 -17.93
N ALA A 32 12.89 -23.09 -18.70
CA ALA A 32 12.43 -24.38 -18.20
C ALA A 32 13.31 -24.93 -17.08
N ALA A 33 14.63 -24.77 -17.16
CA ALA A 33 15.57 -25.19 -16.13
C ALA A 33 15.38 -24.39 -14.82
N ILE A 34 15.18 -23.09 -14.91
CA ILE A 34 14.93 -22.24 -13.75
C ILE A 34 13.57 -22.58 -13.12
N GLN A 35 12.53 -22.77 -13.92
CA GLN A 35 11.21 -23.21 -13.44
C GLN A 35 11.28 -24.55 -12.71
N ALA A 36 12.00 -25.52 -13.27
CA ALA A 36 12.22 -26.82 -12.64
C ALA A 36 12.99 -26.70 -11.31
N LEU A 37 13.96 -25.79 -11.24
CA LEU A 37 14.70 -25.51 -10.01
C LEU A 37 13.78 -25.01 -8.90
N TYR A 38 12.93 -24.04 -9.18
CA TYR A 38 11.98 -23.51 -8.18
C TYR A 38 10.93 -24.56 -7.81
N ALA A 39 10.40 -25.31 -8.76
CA ALA A 39 9.46 -26.39 -8.48
C ALA A 39 10.06 -27.46 -7.57
N ALA A 40 11.32 -27.80 -7.75
CA ALA A 40 12.05 -28.72 -6.87
C ALA A 40 12.22 -28.17 -5.45
N GLN A 41 12.37 -26.86 -5.29
CA GLN A 41 12.47 -26.25 -3.97
C GLN A 41 11.11 -26.20 -3.22
N SER A 42 9.99 -26.06 -3.92
CA SER A 42 8.66 -26.08 -3.32
C SER A 42 8.34 -27.38 -2.57
N GLY A 43 8.96 -28.48 -2.93
CA GLY A 43 8.87 -29.76 -2.24
C GLY A 43 9.69 -29.87 -0.94
N ARG A 44 10.55 -28.90 -0.64
CA ARG A 44 11.46 -28.92 0.53
C ARG A 44 10.87 -28.15 1.70
N PRO A 45 11.24 -28.46 2.97
CA PRO A 45 10.72 -27.74 4.13
C PRO A 45 11.37 -26.36 4.34
N GLY A 46 10.68 -25.50 5.12
CA GLY A 46 11.20 -24.22 5.58
C GLY A 46 11.46 -23.22 4.44
N ARG A 47 12.51 -22.42 4.56
CA ARG A 47 12.86 -21.34 3.60
C ARG A 47 13.02 -21.82 2.15
N TRP A 48 13.36 -23.07 1.94
CA TRP A 48 13.45 -23.63 0.59
C TRP A 48 12.10 -23.70 -0.08
N ARG A 49 11.05 -24.09 0.66
CA ARG A 49 9.68 -24.07 0.17
C ARG A 49 9.25 -22.65 -0.20
N GLU A 50 9.49 -21.70 0.70
CA GLU A 50 9.16 -20.30 0.46
C GLU A 50 9.83 -19.76 -0.81
N LEU A 51 11.10 -20.05 -1.01
CA LEU A 51 11.84 -19.70 -2.21
C LEU A 51 11.23 -20.35 -3.46
N GLY A 52 10.92 -21.64 -3.40
CA GLY A 52 10.33 -22.38 -4.50
C GLY A 52 8.96 -21.87 -4.89
N ASP A 53 8.10 -21.64 -3.90
CA ASP A 53 6.74 -21.15 -4.10
C ASP A 53 6.74 -19.73 -4.66
N SER A 54 7.62 -18.85 -4.12
CA SER A 54 7.79 -17.48 -4.59
C SER A 54 8.28 -17.42 -6.03
N GLY A 55 9.31 -18.20 -6.36
CA GLY A 55 9.83 -18.29 -7.72
C GLY A 55 8.79 -18.85 -8.70
N SER A 56 8.09 -19.91 -8.32
CA SER A 56 7.02 -20.50 -9.14
C SER A 56 5.85 -19.52 -9.34
N ALA A 57 5.48 -18.73 -8.31
CA ALA A 57 4.48 -17.67 -8.43
C ALA A 57 4.94 -16.58 -9.41
N THR A 58 6.22 -16.17 -9.34
CA THR A 58 6.80 -15.19 -10.25
C THR A 58 6.64 -15.62 -11.71
N PHE A 59 6.94 -16.87 -12.03
CA PHE A 59 6.77 -17.38 -13.41
C PHE A 59 5.30 -17.39 -13.85
N ARG A 60 4.37 -17.78 -12.97
CA ARG A 60 2.94 -17.68 -13.29
C ARG A 60 2.51 -16.24 -13.61
N CYS A 61 3.05 -15.28 -12.89
CA CYS A 61 2.76 -13.86 -13.12
C CYS A 61 3.25 -13.38 -14.49
N MET A 62 4.34 -13.96 -15.05
CA MET A 62 4.87 -13.58 -16.36
C MET A 62 3.89 -13.86 -17.51
N ASP A 63 3.01 -14.84 -17.36
CA ASP A 63 1.98 -15.13 -18.36
C ASP A 63 0.70 -14.31 -18.11
N VAL A 64 0.35 -14.12 -16.86
CA VAL A 64 -0.90 -13.50 -16.43
C VAL A 64 -0.88 -11.99 -16.58
N PHE A 65 0.16 -11.32 -16.09
CA PHE A 65 0.17 -9.87 -16.03
C PHE A 65 0.23 -9.17 -17.40
N PRO A 66 1.03 -9.62 -18.38
CA PRO A 66 0.98 -9.04 -19.71
C PRO A 66 -0.38 -9.23 -20.39
N ALA A 67 -1.05 -10.38 -20.15
CA ALA A 67 -2.39 -10.61 -20.67
C ALA A 67 -3.41 -9.67 -20.02
N ALA A 68 -3.37 -9.51 -18.69
CA ALA A 68 -4.19 -8.57 -17.95
C ALA A 68 -4.02 -7.13 -18.45
N SER A 69 -2.76 -6.71 -18.68
CA SER A 69 -2.45 -5.39 -19.22
C SER A 69 -3.05 -5.17 -20.61
N ARG A 70 -2.92 -6.16 -21.50
CA ARG A 70 -3.50 -6.07 -22.87
C ARG A 70 -5.02 -5.98 -22.84
N LEU A 71 -5.66 -6.80 -22.02
CA LEU A 71 -7.12 -6.81 -21.88
C LEU A 71 -7.64 -5.43 -21.44
N TYR A 72 -7.08 -4.89 -20.36
CA TYR A 72 -7.47 -3.58 -19.87
C TYR A 72 -7.23 -2.47 -20.90
N LEU A 73 -6.08 -2.45 -21.55
CA LEU A 73 -5.75 -1.44 -22.57
C LEU A 73 -6.66 -1.53 -23.79
N SER A 74 -7.12 -2.74 -24.16
CA SER A 74 -8.10 -2.94 -25.23
C SER A 74 -9.47 -2.37 -24.87
N ASP A 75 -9.97 -2.73 -23.70
CA ASP A 75 -11.37 -2.50 -23.33
C ASP A 75 -11.59 -1.15 -22.65
N ARG A 76 -10.54 -0.60 -22.04
CA ARG A 76 -10.59 0.59 -21.18
C ARG A 76 -9.55 1.66 -21.58
N ALA A 77 -9.31 1.83 -22.88
CA ALA A 77 -8.30 2.74 -23.41
C ALA A 77 -8.48 4.20 -22.92
N SER A 78 -9.72 4.69 -22.83
CA SER A 78 -10.01 6.05 -22.35
C SER A 78 -9.66 6.24 -20.86
N TRP A 79 -9.99 5.25 -20.02
CA TRP A 79 -9.62 5.25 -18.62
C TRP A 79 -8.11 5.18 -18.45
N SER A 80 -7.44 4.31 -19.21
CA SER A 80 -5.98 4.20 -19.22
C SER A 80 -5.31 5.54 -19.56
N ALA A 81 -5.81 6.25 -20.57
CA ALA A 81 -5.28 7.55 -20.96
C ALA A 81 -5.43 8.62 -19.88
N GLY A 82 -6.48 8.57 -19.07
CA GLY A 82 -6.68 9.47 -17.93
C GLY A 82 -5.55 9.39 -16.90
N TYR A 83 -5.01 8.22 -16.65
CA TYR A 83 -3.86 8.06 -15.76
C TYR A 83 -2.57 8.68 -16.32
N ASP A 84 -2.42 8.74 -17.65
CA ASP A 84 -1.24 9.31 -18.30
C ASP A 84 -1.21 10.84 -18.23
N THR A 85 -2.31 11.50 -17.91
CA THR A 85 -2.37 12.95 -17.70
C THR A 85 -1.77 13.42 -16.38
N MET A 86 -1.45 12.50 -15.48
CA MET A 86 -0.92 12.79 -14.16
C MET A 86 0.60 12.92 -14.21
N ALA A 87 1.11 14.02 -13.63
CA ALA A 87 2.52 14.41 -13.77
C ALA A 87 3.48 13.47 -13.04
N LEU A 88 3.05 12.94 -11.87
CA LEU A 88 3.86 12.05 -11.04
C LEU A 88 3.52 10.56 -11.31
N GLY A 89 4.21 9.68 -10.62
CA GLY A 89 4.09 8.24 -10.85
C GLY A 89 2.83 7.58 -10.33
N THR A 90 2.17 8.16 -9.33
CA THR A 90 1.06 7.54 -8.58
C THR A 90 -0.09 7.10 -9.48
N GLY A 91 -0.49 7.95 -10.43
CA GLY A 91 -1.56 7.60 -11.37
C GLY A 91 -1.19 6.38 -12.20
N ARG A 92 0.02 6.34 -12.75
CA ARG A 92 0.50 5.20 -13.55
C ARG A 92 0.57 3.91 -12.75
N ASP A 93 0.99 3.98 -11.48
CA ASP A 93 1.08 2.82 -10.62
C ASP A 93 -0.32 2.32 -10.21
N LEU A 94 -1.26 3.23 -9.93
CA LEU A 94 -2.68 2.87 -9.71
C LEU A 94 -3.33 2.26 -10.95
N ARG A 95 -2.95 2.68 -12.15
CA ARG A 95 -3.39 2.02 -13.40
C ARG A 95 -2.96 0.55 -13.45
N GLU A 96 -1.75 0.22 -13.01
CA GLU A 96 -1.30 -1.17 -12.98
C GLU A 96 -2.16 -2.01 -12.01
N VAL A 97 -2.58 -1.42 -10.88
CA VAL A 97 -3.54 -2.03 -9.96
C VAL A 97 -4.91 -2.23 -10.63
N ALA A 98 -5.41 -1.19 -11.31
CA ALA A 98 -6.68 -1.26 -12.04
C ALA A 98 -6.69 -2.37 -13.10
N LYS A 99 -5.58 -2.55 -13.84
CA LYS A 99 -5.41 -3.64 -14.81
C LYS A 99 -5.55 -5.02 -14.17
N ALA A 100 -4.92 -5.22 -13.01
CA ALA A 100 -4.99 -6.50 -12.30
C ALA A 100 -6.42 -6.77 -11.80
N ILE A 101 -7.09 -5.77 -11.24
CA ILE A 101 -8.47 -5.87 -10.78
C ILE A 101 -9.39 -6.19 -11.96
N TYR A 102 -9.28 -5.46 -13.07
CA TYR A 102 -10.10 -5.66 -14.27
C TYR A 102 -9.97 -7.06 -14.84
N ALA A 103 -8.73 -7.57 -14.96
CA ALA A 103 -8.51 -8.92 -15.47
C ALA A 103 -9.18 -9.99 -14.60
N ARG A 104 -9.09 -9.84 -13.27
CA ARG A 104 -9.75 -10.74 -12.32
C ARG A 104 -11.27 -10.72 -12.49
N GLU A 105 -11.86 -9.54 -12.51
CA GLU A 105 -13.32 -9.39 -12.63
C GLU A 105 -13.84 -9.81 -14.03
N SER A 106 -12.98 -9.73 -15.05
CA SER A 106 -13.26 -10.28 -16.39
C SER A 106 -13.10 -11.80 -16.48
N GLY A 107 -12.87 -12.48 -15.38
CA GLY A 107 -12.85 -13.95 -15.27
C GLY A 107 -11.47 -14.60 -15.28
N ASP A 108 -10.37 -13.84 -15.28
CA ASP A 108 -9.03 -14.44 -15.13
C ASP A 108 -8.73 -14.81 -13.67
N GLN A 109 -9.17 -16.01 -13.29
CA GLN A 109 -9.01 -16.55 -11.93
C GLN A 109 -7.54 -16.79 -11.54
N ARG A 110 -6.59 -16.63 -12.46
CA ARG A 110 -5.16 -16.71 -12.14
C ARG A 110 -4.65 -15.45 -11.42
N VAL A 111 -5.35 -14.31 -11.59
CA VAL A 111 -5.07 -13.10 -10.82
C VAL A 111 -5.69 -13.23 -9.44
N GLN A 112 -4.87 -13.51 -8.44
CA GLN A 112 -5.29 -13.72 -7.05
C GLN A 112 -4.63 -12.71 -6.10
N ALA A 113 -4.26 -11.53 -6.60
CA ALA A 113 -3.69 -10.49 -5.76
C ALA A 113 -4.80 -9.76 -4.99
N PHE A 114 -4.63 -9.64 -3.68
CA PHE A 114 -5.54 -8.93 -2.78
C PHE A 114 -4.93 -7.68 -2.17
N THR A 115 -3.61 -7.54 -2.25
CA THR A 115 -2.86 -6.43 -1.68
C THR A 115 -1.88 -5.91 -2.70
N PHE A 116 -1.86 -4.60 -2.89
CA PHE A 116 -0.95 -3.90 -3.79
C PHE A 116 -0.23 -2.82 -3.00
N ARG A 117 1.03 -2.57 -3.34
CA ARG A 117 1.79 -1.45 -2.84
C ARG A 117 2.06 -0.48 -3.98
N VAL A 118 1.75 0.79 -3.73
CA VAL A 118 2.05 1.91 -4.62
C VAL A 118 2.90 2.90 -3.85
N ASP A 119 4.03 3.28 -4.39
CA ASP A 119 4.95 4.22 -3.76
C ASP A 119 4.88 5.58 -4.46
N ASN A 120 4.86 6.65 -3.67
CA ASN A 120 4.95 8.02 -4.14
C ASN A 120 6.01 8.78 -3.36
N GLY A 121 7.07 9.21 -4.04
CA GLY A 121 8.18 9.93 -3.43
C GLY A 121 8.01 11.45 -3.46
N GLY A 122 9.04 12.15 -2.99
CA GLY A 122 9.13 13.61 -3.04
C GLY A 122 8.64 14.34 -1.79
N TYR A 123 8.17 13.62 -0.78
CA TYR A 123 7.65 14.22 0.45
C TYR A 123 8.72 14.62 1.47
N ASP A 124 9.97 14.28 1.23
CA ASP A 124 11.09 14.65 2.12
C ASP A 124 11.54 16.10 1.89
N THR A 125 10.64 17.02 2.18
CA THR A 125 10.77 18.45 1.89
C THR A 125 11.38 19.21 3.07
N HIS A 126 12.70 19.04 3.28
CA HIS A 126 13.46 19.82 4.26
C HIS A 126 13.62 21.28 3.84
N SER A 127 13.52 21.56 2.54
CA SER A 127 13.48 22.89 1.96
C SER A 127 12.42 22.97 0.87
N ASP A 128 12.01 24.18 0.51
CA ASP A 128 11.06 24.47 -0.57
C ASP A 128 9.73 23.70 -0.49
N GLN A 129 9.29 23.39 0.73
CA GLN A 129 8.06 22.65 0.97
C GLN A 129 6.83 23.37 0.41
N GLY A 130 6.81 24.72 0.47
CA GLY A 130 5.76 25.54 -0.09
C GLY A 130 4.46 25.57 0.71
N GLY A 131 4.34 24.79 1.75
CA GLY A 131 3.18 24.82 2.67
C GLY A 131 1.84 24.65 1.93
N ALA A 132 0.91 25.56 2.21
CA ALA A 132 -0.41 25.60 1.60
C ALA A 132 -0.46 26.36 0.25
N ASP A 133 0.67 26.83 -0.27
CA ASP A 133 0.74 27.47 -1.58
C ASP A 133 0.44 26.46 -2.68
N PRO A 134 -0.56 26.71 -3.55
CA PRO A 134 -0.87 25.83 -4.68
C PRO A 134 0.28 25.63 -5.68
N ALA A 135 1.27 26.51 -5.68
CA ALA A 135 2.50 26.36 -6.44
C ALA A 135 3.60 25.60 -5.66
N GLY A 136 3.38 25.33 -4.37
CA GLY A 136 4.34 24.65 -3.51
C GLY A 136 4.44 23.16 -3.81
N GLN A 137 5.63 22.61 -3.57
CA GLN A 137 5.88 21.18 -3.81
C GLN A 137 4.93 20.27 -3.02
N HIS A 138 4.70 20.58 -1.76
CA HIS A 138 3.84 19.74 -0.89
C HIS A 138 2.39 19.74 -1.36
N TRP A 139 1.86 20.90 -1.74
CA TRP A 139 0.54 20.99 -2.34
C TRP A 139 0.42 20.16 -3.62
N THR A 140 1.38 20.31 -4.53
CA THR A 140 1.39 19.59 -5.81
C THR A 140 1.38 18.07 -5.61
N LEU A 141 2.21 17.56 -4.69
CA LEU A 141 2.27 16.14 -4.36
C LEU A 141 0.92 15.60 -3.83
N HIS A 142 0.28 16.33 -2.91
CA HIS A 142 -1.01 15.91 -2.36
C HIS A 142 -2.15 16.06 -3.37
N ALA A 143 -2.14 17.12 -4.17
CA ALA A 143 -3.15 17.34 -5.22
C ALA A 143 -3.13 16.20 -6.25
N GLU A 144 -1.93 15.74 -6.63
CA GLU A 144 -1.80 14.63 -7.56
C GLU A 144 -2.27 13.30 -6.97
N VAL A 145 -1.89 12.98 -5.72
CA VAL A 145 -2.41 11.77 -5.06
C VAL A 145 -3.93 11.80 -4.99
N GLY A 146 -4.51 12.97 -4.64
CA GLY A 146 -5.97 13.12 -4.62
C GLY A 146 -6.61 12.92 -6.00
N ALA A 147 -6.03 13.48 -7.05
CA ALA A 147 -6.50 13.30 -8.42
C ALA A 147 -6.35 11.85 -8.88
N ALA A 148 -5.24 11.21 -8.58
CA ALA A 148 -4.97 9.82 -8.93
C ALA A 148 -5.94 8.86 -8.23
N LEU A 149 -6.20 9.05 -6.94
CA LEU A 149 -7.18 8.26 -6.19
C LEU A 149 -8.59 8.47 -6.72
N LYS A 150 -8.98 9.73 -7.00
CA LYS A 150 -10.29 10.00 -7.57
C LYS A 150 -10.47 9.26 -8.89
N HIS A 151 -9.54 9.39 -9.83
CA HIS A 151 -9.62 8.73 -11.12
C HIS A 151 -9.65 7.20 -10.98
N PHE A 152 -8.87 6.65 -10.06
CA PHE A 152 -8.86 5.22 -9.78
C PHE A 152 -10.21 4.70 -9.27
N PHE A 153 -10.84 5.39 -8.32
CA PHE A 153 -12.15 4.99 -7.81
C PHE A 153 -13.26 5.21 -8.82
N ASP A 154 -13.19 6.25 -9.66
CA ASP A 154 -14.12 6.46 -10.78
C ASP A 154 -14.01 5.32 -11.80
N ASP A 155 -12.78 4.88 -12.13
CA ASP A 155 -12.52 3.74 -13.02
C ASP A 155 -13.08 2.44 -12.44
N LEU A 156 -12.87 2.18 -11.14
CA LEU A 156 -13.44 1.02 -10.44
C LEU A 156 -14.97 1.03 -10.46
N ALA A 157 -15.60 2.18 -10.25
CA ALA A 157 -17.05 2.33 -10.29
C ALA A 157 -17.60 2.04 -11.69
N ASP A 158 -16.91 2.51 -12.74
CA ASP A 158 -17.28 2.26 -14.14
C ASP A 158 -17.07 0.81 -14.58
N MET A 159 -16.11 0.10 -13.97
CA MET A 159 -15.97 -1.36 -14.16
C MET A 159 -17.20 -2.13 -13.66
N GLY A 160 -17.98 -1.55 -12.76
CA GLY A 160 -19.18 -2.17 -12.20
C GLY A 160 -18.93 -3.16 -11.07
N GLY A 161 -19.93 -3.96 -10.73
CA GLY A 161 -19.80 -4.98 -9.66
C GLY A 161 -19.56 -4.42 -8.25
N GLY A 162 -19.72 -3.10 -8.05
CA GLY A 162 -19.44 -2.44 -6.77
C GLY A 162 -17.97 -2.47 -6.39
N LEU A 163 -17.07 -2.45 -7.37
CA LEU A 163 -15.62 -2.53 -7.11
C LEU A 163 -15.09 -1.37 -6.28
N ASP A 164 -15.62 -0.16 -6.50
CA ASP A 164 -15.33 1.01 -5.70
C ASP A 164 -15.66 0.81 -4.20
N GLN A 165 -16.64 -0.05 -3.90
CA GLN A 165 -17.02 -0.42 -2.53
C GLN A 165 -16.16 -1.56 -1.95
N ARG A 166 -15.53 -2.34 -2.80
CA ARG A 166 -14.74 -3.53 -2.46
C ARG A 166 -13.24 -3.27 -2.40
N VAL A 167 -12.80 -2.08 -2.74
CA VAL A 167 -11.39 -1.67 -2.70
C VAL A 167 -11.21 -0.63 -1.62
N THR A 168 -10.17 -0.79 -0.82
CA THR A 168 -9.74 0.16 0.20
C THR A 168 -8.28 0.51 0.00
N VAL A 169 -7.97 1.79 0.01
CA VAL A 169 -6.62 2.33 -0.03
C VAL A 169 -6.25 2.86 1.33
N VAL A 170 -5.11 2.45 1.85
CA VAL A 170 -4.48 3.01 3.05
C VAL A 170 -3.25 3.78 2.61
N ALA A 171 -3.25 5.09 2.81
CA ALA A 171 -2.12 5.95 2.48
C ALA A 171 -1.46 6.46 3.77
N TRP A 172 -0.16 6.30 3.86
CA TRP A 172 0.65 6.72 5.01
C TRP A 172 2.06 7.12 4.58
N SER A 173 2.80 7.74 5.49
CA SER A 173 4.22 8.02 5.32
C SER A 173 5.01 7.35 6.44
N GLU A 174 6.27 6.94 6.16
CA GLU A 174 7.20 6.40 7.14
C GLU A 174 7.68 7.45 8.13
N PHE A 175 7.51 8.73 7.81
CA PHE A 175 7.77 9.86 8.69
C PHE A 175 6.62 10.88 8.63
N SER A 176 6.58 11.77 9.59
CA SER A 176 5.76 12.99 9.52
C SER A 176 6.65 14.22 9.62
N ARG A 177 6.05 15.39 9.71
CA ARG A 177 6.76 16.66 9.80
C ARG A 177 6.63 17.27 11.19
N ARG A 178 7.69 17.95 11.63
CA ARG A 178 7.63 18.76 12.86
C ARG A 178 6.65 19.90 12.69
N VAL A 179 6.07 20.33 13.80
CA VAL A 179 5.15 21.48 13.83
C VAL A 179 5.85 22.78 13.44
N ARG A 180 7.11 22.93 13.86
CA ARG A 180 7.90 24.13 13.57
C ARG A 180 8.61 23.98 12.22
N GLN A 181 8.47 25.03 11.41
CA GLN A 181 9.21 25.20 10.16
C GLN A 181 10.70 25.46 10.48
N ASN A 182 11.59 24.85 9.70
CA ASN A 182 12.96 25.32 9.49
C ASN A 182 12.94 26.19 8.23
N ASP A 183 13.97 26.90 7.88
CA ASP A 183 14.04 27.79 6.69
C ASP A 183 12.78 27.81 5.79
N SER A 184 12.75 26.97 4.75
CA SER A 184 11.64 26.86 3.77
C SER A 184 10.93 25.51 3.77
N GLY A 185 11.24 24.63 4.74
CA GLY A 185 10.64 23.32 4.90
C GLY A 185 10.44 22.93 6.35
N THR A 186 10.44 21.65 6.63
CA THR A 186 10.32 21.10 7.98
C THR A 186 11.19 19.86 8.14
N ASP A 187 11.66 19.61 9.35
CA ASP A 187 12.31 18.36 9.70
C ASP A 187 11.29 17.23 9.89
N HIS A 188 11.80 15.97 10.00
CA HIS A 188 10.95 14.83 10.31
C HIS A 188 10.35 14.93 11.72
N GLY A 189 9.09 14.56 11.81
CA GLY A 189 8.33 14.41 13.06
C GLY A 189 8.00 12.95 13.34
N SER A 190 7.33 12.70 14.44
CA SER A 190 6.96 11.37 14.91
C SER A 190 5.48 11.03 14.70
N GLN A 191 4.67 11.97 14.27
CA GLN A 191 3.23 11.79 14.10
C GLN A 191 2.75 12.42 12.79
N GLY A 192 1.86 11.74 12.10
CA GLY A 192 1.26 12.20 10.86
C GLY A 192 -0.12 11.60 10.63
N PRO A 193 -0.91 12.19 9.75
CA PRO A 193 -2.18 11.62 9.36
C PRO A 193 -1.97 10.37 8.51
N MET A 194 -2.89 9.42 8.66
CA MET A 194 -3.11 8.34 7.71
C MET A 194 -4.47 8.54 7.05
N PHE A 195 -4.59 8.16 5.79
CA PHE A 195 -5.84 8.24 5.05
C PHE A 195 -6.31 6.84 4.72
N VAL A 196 -7.57 6.54 5.02
CA VAL A 196 -8.23 5.31 4.58
C VAL A 196 -9.36 5.72 3.64
N VAL A 197 -9.26 5.29 2.39
CA VAL A 197 -10.15 5.72 1.31
C VAL A 197 -10.79 4.51 0.63
N GLY A 198 -12.08 4.54 0.42
CA GLY A 198 -12.83 3.50 -0.27
C GLY A 198 -14.32 3.57 0.04
N GLY A 199 -15.15 2.99 -0.81
CA GLY A 199 -16.59 3.03 -0.64
C GLY A 199 -17.10 2.29 0.61
N GLY A 200 -16.34 1.29 1.09
CA GLY A 200 -16.66 0.59 2.33
C GLY A 200 -16.26 1.33 3.61
N VAL A 201 -15.61 2.50 3.49
CA VAL A 201 -15.15 3.29 4.63
C VAL A 201 -16.23 4.25 5.11
N ASN A 202 -16.43 4.32 6.43
CA ASN A 202 -17.22 5.39 7.05
C ASN A 202 -16.36 6.64 7.12
N GLY A 203 -16.73 7.69 6.38
CA GLY A 203 -15.99 8.96 6.39
C GLY A 203 -15.98 9.61 7.77
N GLY A 204 -14.86 10.21 8.15
CA GLY A 204 -14.71 10.90 9.41
C GLY A 204 -13.27 10.96 9.91
N ILE A 205 -13.08 11.50 11.11
CA ILE A 205 -11.79 11.55 11.79
C ILE A 205 -11.79 10.47 12.89
N TYR A 206 -10.78 9.64 12.86
CA TYR A 206 -10.56 8.55 13.79
C TYR A 206 -9.30 8.80 14.62
N GLY A 207 -9.31 8.30 15.86
CA GLY A 207 -8.24 8.59 16.82
C GLY A 207 -8.34 10.01 17.40
N ASN A 208 -7.32 10.41 18.12
CA ASN A 208 -7.26 11.71 18.76
C ASN A 208 -6.21 12.59 18.08
N HIS A 209 -6.54 13.81 17.78
CA HIS A 209 -5.57 14.77 17.29
C HIS A 209 -4.58 15.11 18.42
N PRO A 210 -3.26 15.09 18.16
CA PRO A 210 -2.29 15.50 19.17
C PRO A 210 -2.49 16.97 19.55
N ASN A 211 -2.27 17.28 20.83
CA ASN A 211 -2.32 18.67 21.27
C ASN A 211 -1.08 19.42 20.77
N ILE A 212 -1.28 20.35 19.87
CA ILE A 212 -0.24 21.22 19.30
C ILE A 212 -0.27 22.65 19.87
N ALA A 213 -0.88 22.85 21.05
CA ALA A 213 -0.86 24.15 21.70
C ALA A 213 0.58 24.60 21.99
N ALA A 214 0.83 25.91 21.92
CA ALA A 214 2.17 26.47 22.12
C ALA A 214 2.80 26.07 23.46
N SER A 215 1.98 25.87 24.50
CA SER A 215 2.39 25.39 25.83
C SER A 215 3.02 24.01 25.81
N ASP A 216 2.65 23.17 24.81
CA ASP A 216 3.08 21.78 24.70
C ASP A 216 4.26 21.60 23.74
N LEU A 217 4.57 22.64 22.96
CA LEU A 217 5.64 22.59 21.96
C LEU A 217 7.04 22.92 22.52
N GLY A 218 7.13 23.40 23.77
CA GLY A 218 8.38 23.89 24.36
C GLY A 218 8.90 25.18 23.72
N SER A 219 10.01 25.71 24.25
CA SER A 219 10.57 27.00 23.80
C SER A 219 11.10 26.98 22.36
N ASP A 220 11.50 25.81 21.86
CA ASP A 220 11.92 25.58 20.47
C ASP A 220 10.77 25.16 19.54
N GLY A 221 9.55 25.15 20.05
CA GLY A 221 8.36 24.74 19.32
C GLY A 221 8.28 23.25 18.98
N ASN A 222 9.20 22.43 19.52
CA ASN A 222 9.32 21.02 19.15
C ASN A 222 9.69 20.07 20.29
N THR A 223 9.91 20.56 21.51
CA THR A 223 10.60 19.79 22.57
C THR A 223 9.90 18.45 22.85
N ARG A 224 8.59 18.40 22.88
CA ARG A 224 7.84 17.16 23.12
C ARG A 224 7.80 16.22 21.90
N TYR A 225 7.79 16.77 20.70
CA TYR A 225 7.74 16.00 19.45
C TYR A 225 9.13 15.64 18.92
N ARG A 226 10.22 16.23 19.50
CA ARG A 226 11.59 16.06 19.03
C ARG A 226 12.21 14.73 19.45
N GLN A 227 11.83 14.18 20.58
CA GLN A 227 12.53 13.05 21.21
C GLN A 227 11.83 11.71 21.08
N GLY A 228 10.88 11.59 20.14
CA GLY A 228 10.14 10.33 20.00
C GLY A 228 9.41 9.94 21.28
N ALA A 229 8.99 10.96 22.06
CA ALA A 229 8.27 10.73 23.29
C ALA A 229 6.98 9.99 22.96
N HIS A 230 6.96 8.71 23.23
CA HIS A 230 5.86 7.79 23.00
C HIS A 230 4.57 8.20 23.73
N ASP A 231 4.67 9.16 24.63
CA ASP A 231 3.58 9.64 25.47
C ASP A 231 2.51 10.47 24.73
N PHE A 232 2.76 10.81 23.47
CA PHE A 232 1.83 11.60 22.63
C PHE A 232 1.18 10.82 21.50
N ARG A 233 1.33 9.51 21.47
CA ARG A 233 0.60 8.71 20.50
C ARG A 233 -0.90 8.86 20.73
N SER A 234 -1.58 9.41 19.73
CA SER A 234 -3.03 9.48 19.76
C SER A 234 -3.64 8.15 19.28
N THR A 235 -3.02 7.56 18.27
CA THR A 235 -3.39 6.27 17.67
C THR A 235 -2.11 5.63 17.18
N ASP A 236 -1.89 4.36 17.47
CA ASP A 236 -0.75 3.64 16.94
C ASP A 236 -1.04 3.19 15.50
N VAL A 237 -0.03 3.22 14.66
CA VAL A 237 -0.14 2.77 13.27
C VAL A 237 -0.63 1.31 13.17
N ARG A 238 -0.30 0.50 14.18
CA ARG A 238 -0.73 -0.90 14.26
C ARG A 238 -2.22 -1.06 14.52
N ASP A 239 -2.86 -0.11 15.22
CA ASP A 239 -4.33 -0.10 15.39
C ASP A 239 -5.01 0.07 14.03
N VAL A 240 -4.45 0.94 13.18
CA VAL A 240 -4.99 1.16 11.83
C VAL A 240 -4.83 -0.09 10.98
N PHE A 241 -3.61 -0.63 10.88
CA PHE A 241 -3.37 -1.83 10.08
C PHE A 241 -4.09 -3.05 10.65
N GLY A 242 -4.13 -3.24 11.97
CA GLY A 242 -4.88 -4.31 12.60
C GLY A 242 -6.37 -4.21 12.29
N THR A 243 -6.95 -3.01 12.34
CA THR A 243 -8.34 -2.79 11.95
C THR A 243 -8.58 -3.16 10.48
N VAL A 244 -7.68 -2.78 9.57
CA VAL A 244 -7.78 -3.16 8.16
C VAL A 244 -7.67 -4.67 7.97
N LEU A 245 -6.70 -5.32 8.61
CA LEU A 245 -6.49 -6.76 8.51
C LEU A 245 -7.70 -7.54 9.01
N VAL A 246 -8.23 -7.17 10.18
CA VAL A 246 -9.32 -7.90 10.83
C VAL A 246 -10.68 -7.54 10.24
N ARG A 247 -11.00 -6.24 10.17
CA ARG A 247 -12.37 -5.78 9.83
C ARG A 247 -12.62 -5.67 8.32
N TRP A 248 -11.58 -5.44 7.53
CA TRP A 248 -11.71 -5.35 6.08
C TRP A 248 -11.32 -6.63 5.36
N LEU A 249 -10.15 -7.19 5.68
CA LEU A 249 -9.66 -8.40 5.02
C LEU A 249 -10.17 -9.69 5.67
N GLY A 250 -10.81 -9.61 6.83
CA GLY A 250 -11.38 -10.77 7.52
C GLY A 250 -10.35 -11.76 8.08
N ILE A 251 -9.12 -11.29 8.32
CA ILE A 251 -8.07 -12.12 8.91
C ILE A 251 -8.43 -12.36 10.38
N PRO A 252 -8.39 -13.61 10.87
CA PRO A 252 -8.66 -13.89 12.26
C PRO A 252 -7.77 -13.09 13.21
N GLU A 253 -8.35 -12.50 14.25
CA GLU A 253 -7.61 -11.75 15.27
C GLU A 253 -6.46 -12.56 15.88
N SER A 254 -6.67 -13.87 16.06
CA SER A 254 -5.65 -14.79 16.55
C SER A 254 -4.42 -14.91 15.64
N GLU A 255 -4.58 -14.72 14.34
CA GLU A 255 -3.46 -14.71 13.40
C GLU A 255 -2.71 -13.37 13.41
N VAL A 256 -3.44 -12.27 13.59
CA VAL A 256 -2.84 -10.92 13.66
C VAL A 256 -2.03 -10.75 14.94
N LEU A 257 -2.53 -11.31 16.06
CA LEU A 257 -1.94 -11.19 17.40
C LEU A 257 -0.97 -12.33 17.78
N ASP A 258 -0.76 -13.31 16.91
CA ASP A 258 0.12 -14.45 17.23
C ASP A 258 1.54 -13.95 17.59
N PRO A 259 2.05 -14.25 18.80
CA PRO A 259 3.35 -13.71 19.25
C PRO A 259 4.55 -14.28 18.51
N VAL A 260 4.38 -15.37 17.77
CA VAL A 260 5.46 -16.05 17.03
C VAL A 260 5.46 -15.67 15.54
N SER A 261 4.28 -15.65 14.93
CA SER A 261 4.08 -15.46 13.50
C SER A 261 3.11 -14.32 13.15
N GLY A 262 2.58 -13.62 14.15
CA GLY A 262 1.59 -12.58 13.98
C GLY A 262 2.07 -11.43 13.11
N LEU A 263 1.15 -10.85 12.33
CA LEU A 263 1.44 -9.81 11.35
C LEU A 263 1.92 -8.50 11.99
N LEU A 264 1.56 -8.26 13.25
CA LEU A 264 1.94 -7.06 14.01
C LEU A 264 2.98 -7.34 15.11
N ARG A 265 3.74 -8.38 14.94
CA ARG A 265 4.81 -8.75 15.89
C ARG A 265 5.86 -7.64 16.02
N LEU A 266 6.36 -7.44 17.23
CA LEU A 266 7.57 -6.64 17.47
C LEU A 266 8.83 -7.46 17.20
N ASP A 267 9.88 -6.82 16.69
CA ASP A 267 11.16 -7.47 16.34
C ASP A 267 11.94 -8.02 17.54
N ASP A 268 11.61 -7.60 18.76
CA ASP A 268 12.26 -8.04 20.00
C ASP A 268 11.87 -9.44 20.47
N GLY A 269 10.95 -10.09 19.76
CA GLY A 269 10.50 -11.44 20.07
C GLY A 269 9.64 -11.57 21.32
N ALA A 270 9.37 -10.48 22.03
CA ALA A 270 8.42 -10.46 23.15
C ALA A 270 6.99 -10.43 22.61
N ALA A 271 6.10 -11.21 23.26
CA ALA A 271 4.67 -11.04 23.04
C ALA A 271 4.27 -9.65 23.53
N ASP A 272 3.85 -8.78 22.61
CA ASP A 272 3.35 -7.48 23.01
C ASP A 272 1.94 -7.63 23.56
N THR A 273 1.84 -7.83 24.88
CA THR A 273 0.57 -7.97 25.59
C THR A 273 -0.24 -6.67 25.64
N ARG A 274 0.25 -5.58 25.06
CA ARG A 274 -0.45 -4.31 25.00
C ARG A 274 -1.57 -4.30 23.95
N TRP A 275 -1.58 -5.25 23.01
CA TRP A 275 -2.56 -5.35 21.95
C TRP A 275 -3.63 -6.36 22.27
N THR A 276 -4.85 -5.95 22.15
CA THR A 276 -6.03 -6.79 22.29
C THR A 276 -6.92 -6.67 21.06
N ALA A 277 -7.83 -7.57 20.88
CA ALA A 277 -8.83 -7.51 19.82
C ALA A 277 -9.61 -6.16 19.79
N ALA A 278 -9.75 -5.52 20.96
CA ALA A 278 -10.41 -4.21 21.08
C ALA A 278 -9.64 -3.08 20.41
N ASP A 279 -8.31 -3.21 20.27
CA ASP A 279 -7.46 -2.21 19.61
C ASP A 279 -7.62 -2.21 18.09
N PHE A 280 -8.19 -3.29 17.52
CA PHE A 280 -8.45 -3.44 16.09
C PHE A 280 -9.89 -3.07 15.69
N ASP A 281 -10.48 -2.13 16.39
CA ASP A 281 -11.81 -1.60 16.13
C ASP A 281 -11.82 -0.08 16.24
N LEU A 282 -11.06 0.57 15.34
CA LEU A 282 -10.99 2.03 15.32
C LEU A 282 -12.37 2.64 15.18
N ARG A 283 -12.71 3.49 16.15
CA ARG A 283 -13.99 4.17 16.22
C ARG A 283 -13.84 5.67 16.09
N ARG A 284 -14.81 6.28 15.42
CA ARG A 284 -14.92 7.72 15.30
C ARG A 284 -15.37 8.31 16.65
N GLY A 285 -14.62 9.30 17.16
CA GLY A 285 -14.85 9.87 18.48
C GLY A 285 -16.21 10.56 18.64
N ALA A 286 -16.81 11.09 17.55
CA ALA A 286 -18.04 11.86 17.62
C ALA A 286 -19.30 10.99 17.87
N ASP A 287 -19.37 9.81 17.33
CA ASP A 287 -20.56 8.95 17.35
C ASP A 287 -20.25 7.45 17.51
N GLY A 288 -19.00 7.09 17.70
CA GLY A 288 -18.57 5.69 17.86
C GLY A 288 -18.70 4.82 16.61
N ALA A 289 -18.89 5.41 15.42
CA ALA A 289 -18.98 4.65 14.19
C ALA A 289 -17.66 3.92 13.89
N THR A 290 -17.76 2.66 13.43
CA THR A 290 -16.63 1.85 13.01
C THR A 290 -15.99 2.38 11.74
N LEU A 291 -14.68 2.13 11.53
CA LEU A 291 -13.96 2.57 10.33
C LEU A 291 -14.58 2.01 9.05
N PHE A 292 -15.02 0.77 9.08
CA PHE A 292 -15.65 0.12 7.93
C PHE A 292 -17.17 -0.05 8.15
N ARG A 293 -17.91 0.04 7.06
CA ARG A 293 -19.34 -0.27 7.04
C ARG A 293 -19.54 -1.76 7.29
N ALA A 294 -20.65 -2.08 7.98
CA ALA A 294 -21.04 -3.46 8.21
C ALA A 294 -21.53 -4.14 6.92
#